data_014fc9fe0caa4a61ffea4d3f557f6c33
#
_entry.id   014fc9fe0caa4a61ffea4d3f557f6c33
#
_cell.length_a   1.000
_cell.length_b   1.000
_cell.length_c   1.000
_cell.angle_alpha   90.00
_cell.angle_beta   90.00
_cell.angle_gamma   90.00
#
_symmetry.space_group_name_H-M   'P 1'
#
loop_
_entity.id
_entity.type
_entity.pdbx_description
1 polymer ?
#
loop_
_entity_poly.entity_id
_entity_poly.type
_entity_poly.pdbx_seq_one_letter_code
_entity_poly.pdbx_strand_id
1 'polypeptide(L)'
;MALSYELCCRECGKRYENQPLSICDECFSPLEVVVDLDAAKKTVTRESIAQGPTNMWRYQALLPVPDTYVPQTPAGWTPLVKAPRLAERIGAKNLYIKNDAAYTPSAGFPIASERAIVEGRCGSM
;
A
#
# COMPACT_ATOMS: atom_id res chain seq x y z
N MET A 1 -19.03 -4.13 1.90
CA MET A 1 -18.87 -5.28 2.83
C MET A 1 -17.40 -5.34 3.16
N ALA A 2 -17.00 -5.01 4.39
CA ALA A 2 -15.60 -5.09 4.81
C ALA A 2 -15.13 -6.55 4.71
N LEU A 3 -13.95 -6.78 4.17
CA LEU A 3 -13.33 -8.10 4.20
C LEU A 3 -12.96 -8.44 5.64
N SER A 4 -13.17 -9.69 6.02
CA SER A 4 -12.60 -10.20 7.26
C SER A 4 -11.09 -10.27 7.13
N TYR A 5 -10.36 -9.81 8.11
CA TYR A 5 -8.92 -9.98 8.20
C TYR A 5 -8.56 -10.61 9.54
N GLU A 6 -7.44 -11.29 9.55
CA GLU A 6 -6.83 -11.89 10.73
C GLU A 6 -5.41 -11.31 10.88
N LEU A 7 -4.87 -11.41 12.08
CA LEU A 7 -3.46 -11.14 12.30
C LEU A 7 -2.71 -12.47 12.40
N CYS A 8 -1.54 -12.54 11.79
CA CYS A 8 -0.69 -13.72 11.83
C CYS A 8 0.73 -13.33 12.22
N CYS A 9 1.30 -14.08 13.15
CA CYS A 9 2.70 -13.90 13.47
C CYS A 9 3.58 -14.49 12.35
N ARG A 10 4.50 -13.68 11.85
CA ARG A 10 5.40 -14.07 10.76
C ARG A 10 6.36 -15.19 11.17
N GLU A 11 6.78 -15.23 12.43
CA GLU A 11 7.77 -16.19 12.92
C GLU A 11 7.15 -17.51 13.38
N CYS A 12 6.18 -17.47 14.30
CA CYS A 12 5.60 -18.68 14.87
C CYS A 12 4.27 -19.13 14.23
N GLY A 13 3.71 -18.33 13.32
CA GLY A 13 2.47 -18.63 12.63
C GLY A 13 1.21 -18.52 13.48
N LYS A 14 1.30 -18.09 14.74
CA LYS A 14 0.14 -17.90 15.61
C LYS A 14 -0.82 -16.89 15.00
N ARG A 15 -2.12 -17.25 14.98
CA ARG A 15 -3.18 -16.39 14.46
C ARG A 15 -3.94 -15.73 15.58
N TYR A 16 -4.40 -14.52 15.31
CA TYR A 16 -5.19 -13.70 16.20
C TYR A 16 -6.42 -13.21 15.46
N GLU A 17 -7.52 -13.15 16.14
CA GLU A 17 -8.72 -12.48 15.63
C GLU A 17 -8.45 -10.98 15.47
N ASN A 18 -9.37 -10.30 14.81
CA ASN A 18 -9.31 -8.86 14.60
C ASN A 18 -9.25 -8.09 15.94
N GLN A 19 -8.05 -7.78 16.36
CA GLN A 19 -7.73 -7.06 17.61
C GLN A 19 -6.67 -6.00 17.32
N PRO A 20 -6.59 -4.92 18.09
CA PRO A 20 -5.57 -3.89 17.91
C PRO A 20 -4.21 -4.36 18.50
N LEU A 21 -3.66 -5.43 17.97
CA LEU A 21 -2.36 -5.98 18.34
C LEU A 21 -1.33 -5.73 17.23
N SER A 22 -0.09 -5.49 17.61
CA SER A 22 1.03 -5.30 16.69
C SER A 22 2.16 -6.31 16.90
N ILE A 23 2.19 -6.99 18.03
CA ILE A 23 3.27 -7.90 18.46
C ILE A 23 2.67 -9.20 18.95
N CYS A 24 3.30 -10.32 18.60
CA CYS A 24 2.97 -11.64 19.08
C CYS A 24 3.28 -11.77 20.57
N ASP A 25 2.36 -12.35 21.35
CA ASP A 25 2.52 -12.57 22.78
C ASP A 25 3.44 -13.73 23.13
N GLU A 26 3.76 -14.62 22.17
CA GLU A 26 4.63 -15.77 22.40
C GLU A 26 6.08 -15.54 21.99
N CYS A 27 6.33 -14.97 20.81
CA CYS A 27 7.68 -14.80 20.28
C CYS A 27 8.09 -13.34 20.11
N PHE A 28 7.23 -12.39 20.48
CA PHE A 28 7.45 -10.94 20.40
C PHE A 28 7.76 -10.42 19.00
N SER A 29 7.48 -11.20 17.95
CA SER A 29 7.65 -10.77 16.57
C SER A 29 6.47 -9.95 16.07
N PRO A 30 6.65 -9.11 15.04
CA PRO A 30 5.56 -8.33 14.45
C PRO A 30 4.44 -9.22 13.90
N LEU A 31 3.22 -8.73 14.01
CA LEU A 31 2.05 -9.34 13.39
C LEU A 31 1.81 -8.75 12.01
N GLU A 32 1.41 -9.60 11.07
CA GLU A 32 1.01 -9.21 9.72
C GLU A 32 -0.50 -9.37 9.55
N VAL A 33 -1.08 -8.45 8.79
CA VAL A 33 -2.50 -8.54 8.42
C VAL A 33 -2.66 -9.53 7.28
N VAL A 34 -3.48 -10.54 7.48
CA VAL A 34 -3.86 -11.53 6.47
C VAL A 34 -5.28 -11.24 6.01
N VAL A 35 -5.42 -10.88 4.75
CA VAL A 35 -6.71 -10.60 4.11
C VAL A 35 -7.15 -11.83 3.31
N ASP A 36 -8.44 -12.15 3.33
CA ASP A 36 -9.01 -13.17 2.46
C ASP A 36 -9.01 -12.66 1.00
N LEU A 37 -7.96 -13.04 0.27
CA LEU A 37 -7.80 -12.64 -1.13
C LEU A 37 -8.82 -13.30 -2.06
N ASP A 38 -9.36 -14.45 -1.73
CA ASP A 38 -10.36 -15.12 -2.55
C ASP A 38 -11.73 -14.46 -2.42
N ALA A 39 -12.06 -13.98 -1.23
CA ALA A 39 -13.22 -13.11 -1.03
C ALA A 39 -12.99 -11.75 -1.72
N ALA A 40 -11.79 -11.18 -1.61
CA ALA A 40 -11.43 -9.91 -2.25
C ALA A 40 -11.59 -9.95 -3.78
N LYS A 41 -11.13 -11.00 -4.45
CA LYS A 41 -11.25 -11.16 -5.91
C LYS A 41 -12.68 -11.09 -6.43
N LYS A 42 -13.67 -11.37 -5.60
CA LYS A 42 -15.09 -11.32 -5.98
C LYS A 42 -15.65 -9.89 -6.02
N THR A 43 -15.07 -9.00 -5.25
CA THR A 43 -15.59 -7.63 -5.04
C THR A 43 -14.65 -6.53 -5.52
N VAL A 44 -13.35 -6.79 -5.55
CA VAL A 44 -12.33 -5.82 -5.92
C VAL A 44 -11.85 -6.12 -7.33
N THR A 45 -12.18 -5.23 -8.27
CA THR A 45 -11.74 -5.30 -9.66
C THR A 45 -10.88 -4.08 -10.02
N ARG A 46 -10.18 -4.13 -11.14
CA ARG A 46 -9.44 -2.95 -11.65
C ARG A 46 -10.35 -1.76 -11.88
N GLU A 47 -11.55 -2.01 -12.37
CA GLU A 47 -12.57 -1.01 -12.64
C GLU A 47 -13.07 -0.36 -11.34
N SER A 48 -13.36 -1.17 -10.29
CA SER A 48 -13.79 -0.64 -9.01
C SER A 48 -12.69 0.23 -8.35
N ILE A 49 -11.43 -0.18 -8.46
CA ILE A 49 -10.28 0.60 -7.99
C ILE A 49 -10.14 1.90 -8.80
N ALA A 50 -10.29 1.84 -10.13
CA ALA A 50 -10.14 3.01 -11.00
C ALA A 50 -11.23 4.07 -10.74
N GLN A 51 -12.44 3.65 -10.40
CA GLN A 51 -13.56 4.52 -10.04
C GLN A 51 -13.49 5.06 -8.61
N GLY A 52 -12.60 4.53 -7.79
CA GLY A 52 -12.41 4.96 -6.40
C GLY A 52 -11.86 6.37 -6.27
N PRO A 53 -11.88 6.94 -5.06
CA PRO A 53 -11.38 8.29 -4.79
C PRO A 53 -9.88 8.41 -5.09
N THR A 54 -9.41 9.64 -5.34
CA THR A 54 -7.98 9.94 -5.62
C THR A 54 -7.15 10.03 -4.32
N ASN A 55 -7.24 9.00 -3.49
CA ASN A 55 -6.49 8.84 -2.24
C ASN A 55 -6.37 7.35 -1.89
N MET A 56 -5.77 7.01 -0.74
CA MET A 56 -5.58 5.61 -0.33
C MET A 56 -6.90 4.84 -0.12
N TRP A 57 -8.00 5.52 0.17
CA TRP A 57 -9.30 4.92 0.44
C TRP A 57 -9.94 4.27 -0.79
N ARG A 58 -9.37 4.48 -1.98
CA ARG A 58 -9.74 3.69 -3.16
C ARG A 58 -9.51 2.19 -3.01
N TYR A 59 -8.64 1.82 -2.07
CA TYR A 59 -8.33 0.44 -1.70
C TYR A 59 -9.01 0.02 -0.39
N GLN A 60 -10.00 0.76 0.06
CA GLN A 60 -10.66 0.53 1.36
C GLN A 60 -11.10 -0.92 1.57
N ALA A 61 -11.61 -1.57 0.52
CA ALA A 61 -12.01 -2.97 0.59
C ALA A 61 -10.87 -3.96 0.92
N LEU A 62 -9.61 -3.53 0.76
CA LEU A 62 -8.41 -4.32 1.09
C LEU A 62 -7.74 -3.86 2.39
N LEU A 63 -8.23 -2.78 3.01
CA LEU A 63 -7.66 -2.25 4.23
C LEU A 63 -8.33 -2.87 5.46
N PRO A 64 -7.58 -3.11 6.56
CA PRO A 64 -8.12 -3.66 7.80
C PRO A 64 -8.83 -2.60 8.64
N VAL A 65 -9.74 -1.86 8.01
CA VAL A 65 -10.53 -0.80 8.65
C VAL A 65 -12.01 -0.98 8.35
N PRO A 66 -12.91 -0.67 9.30
CA PRO A 66 -14.34 -0.74 9.07
C PRO A 66 -14.80 0.20 7.96
N ASP A 67 -15.78 -0.21 7.16
CA ASP A 67 -16.37 0.61 6.09
C ASP A 67 -16.98 1.92 6.62
N THR A 68 -17.34 1.94 7.89
CA THR A 68 -17.99 3.09 8.54
C THR A 68 -17.02 4.21 8.92
N TYR A 69 -15.71 3.95 8.86
CA TYR A 69 -14.71 4.93 9.27
C TYR A 69 -13.76 5.24 8.12
N VAL A 70 -13.97 6.38 7.48
CA VAL A 70 -13.07 6.94 6.47
C VAL A 70 -12.55 8.29 6.99
N PRO A 71 -11.29 8.35 7.44
CA PRO A 71 -10.70 9.62 7.84
C PRO A 71 -10.70 10.61 6.68
N GLN A 72 -10.95 11.87 6.96
CA GLN A 72 -10.94 12.96 5.99
C GLN A 72 -9.53 13.38 5.57
N THR A 73 -8.55 12.49 5.70
CA THR A 73 -7.16 12.78 5.35
C THR A 73 -6.88 12.42 3.89
N PRO A 74 -6.29 13.32 3.11
CA PRO A 74 -5.95 13.08 1.69
C PRO A 74 -4.66 12.26 1.58
N ALA A 75 -4.59 11.11 2.25
CA ALA A 75 -3.43 10.23 2.20
C ALA A 75 -3.37 9.45 0.89
N GLY A 76 -2.18 9.26 0.34
CA GLY A 76 -1.94 8.53 -0.90
C GLY A 76 -2.09 9.40 -2.15
N TRP A 77 -2.15 8.75 -3.32
CA TRP A 77 -2.20 9.42 -4.63
C TRP A 77 -1.04 10.39 -4.88
N THR A 78 0.13 10.06 -4.36
CA THR A 78 1.33 10.89 -4.52
C THR A 78 1.76 10.95 -6.00
N PRO A 79 2.29 12.08 -6.48
CA PRO A 79 2.56 12.30 -7.89
C PRO A 79 3.58 11.32 -8.47
N LEU A 80 3.36 10.90 -9.72
CA LEU A 80 4.32 10.19 -10.54
C LEU A 80 4.88 11.17 -11.58
N VAL A 81 6.12 11.60 -11.39
CA VAL A 81 6.76 12.68 -12.16
C VAL A 81 7.73 12.08 -13.16
N LYS A 82 7.61 12.44 -14.44
CA LYS A 82 8.59 12.06 -15.46
C LYS A 82 9.88 12.86 -15.28
N ALA A 83 11.03 12.17 -15.27
CA ALA A 83 12.36 12.75 -15.03
C ALA A 83 13.29 12.57 -16.25
N PRO A 84 13.06 13.30 -17.37
CA PRO A 84 13.78 13.06 -18.62
C PRO A 84 15.28 13.38 -18.51
N ARG A 85 15.66 14.44 -17.79
CA ARG A 85 17.08 14.82 -17.61
C ARG A 85 17.87 13.75 -16.85
N LEU A 86 17.25 13.15 -15.82
CA LEU A 86 17.89 12.09 -15.07
C LEU A 86 17.92 10.80 -15.89
N ALA A 87 16.86 10.50 -16.65
CA ALA A 87 16.81 9.36 -17.56
C ALA A 87 17.98 9.40 -18.57
N GLU A 88 18.21 10.55 -19.21
CA GLU A 88 19.31 10.76 -20.13
C GLU A 88 20.68 10.51 -19.47
N ARG A 89 20.91 11.06 -18.29
CA ARG A 89 22.18 10.89 -17.56
C ARG A 89 22.52 9.46 -17.17
N ILE A 90 21.50 8.63 -16.91
CA ILE A 90 21.69 7.22 -16.53
C ILE A 90 21.47 6.23 -17.70
N GLY A 91 21.21 6.75 -18.91
CA GLY A 91 20.98 5.93 -20.10
C GLY A 91 19.65 5.16 -20.08
N ALA A 92 18.64 5.63 -19.36
CA ALA A 92 17.32 5.05 -19.34
C ALA A 92 16.40 5.69 -20.39
N LYS A 93 15.54 4.88 -21.04
CA LYS A 93 14.57 5.41 -22.03
C LYS A 93 13.49 6.27 -21.37
N ASN A 94 12.92 5.75 -20.28
CA ASN A 94 11.91 6.44 -19.48
C ASN A 94 12.24 6.26 -18.01
N LEU A 95 12.12 7.34 -17.26
CA LEU A 95 12.28 7.36 -15.81
C LEU A 95 11.15 8.16 -15.20
N TYR A 96 10.50 7.57 -14.23
CA TYR A 96 9.46 8.22 -13.44
C TYR A 96 9.84 8.14 -11.97
N ILE A 97 9.64 9.22 -11.26
CA ILE A 97 9.87 9.32 -9.82
C ILE A 97 8.51 9.37 -9.13
N LYS A 98 8.27 8.40 -8.26
CA LYS A 98 7.14 8.43 -7.33
C LYS A 98 7.50 9.39 -6.21
N ASN A 99 6.92 10.58 -6.24
CA ASN A 99 7.27 11.64 -5.30
C ASN A 99 6.43 11.54 -4.02
N ASP A 100 6.92 10.78 -3.05
CA ASP A 100 6.26 10.64 -1.76
C ASP A 100 6.56 11.82 -0.80
N ALA A 101 7.51 12.70 -1.16
CA ALA A 101 7.74 13.95 -0.43
C ALA A 101 6.60 14.97 -0.60
N ALA A 102 5.77 14.82 -1.63
CA ALA A 102 4.55 15.62 -1.79
C ALA A 102 3.39 15.18 -0.86
N TYR A 103 3.67 14.23 0.04
CA TYR A 103 2.71 13.79 1.04
C TYR A 103 2.46 14.91 2.05
N THR A 104 1.20 15.30 2.19
CA THR A 104 0.83 16.35 3.15
C THR A 104 1.07 15.87 4.59
N PRO A 105 1.77 16.64 5.42
CA PRO A 105 2.22 16.23 6.77
C PRO A 105 1.12 15.97 7.79
N SER A 106 -0.15 16.14 7.42
CA SER A 106 -1.30 15.95 8.32
C SER A 106 -1.50 14.50 8.82
N ALA A 107 -0.73 13.55 8.33
CA ALA A 107 -0.84 12.14 8.73
C ALA A 107 0.36 11.60 9.51
N GLY A 108 1.27 12.42 10.00
CA GLY A 108 2.19 12.09 11.09
C GLY A 108 3.25 11.00 10.85
N PHE A 109 3.42 10.49 9.63
CA PHE A 109 4.49 9.55 9.32
C PHE A 109 5.21 9.93 8.03
N PRO A 110 6.49 10.33 8.10
CA PRO A 110 7.32 10.48 6.92
C PRO A 110 7.77 9.08 6.47
N ILE A 111 7.03 8.45 5.58
CA ILE A 111 7.59 7.35 4.79
C ILE A 111 8.23 7.99 3.56
N ALA A 112 9.43 8.48 3.72
CA ALA A 112 10.27 8.88 2.61
C ALA A 112 10.78 7.63 1.90
N SER A 113 10.01 7.11 0.94
CA SER A 113 10.53 6.17 -0.03
C SER A 113 10.33 6.75 -1.42
N GLU A 114 11.29 7.51 -1.89
CA GLU A 114 11.39 7.83 -3.30
C GLU A 114 11.73 6.54 -4.05
N ARG A 115 10.74 5.95 -4.72
CA ARG A 115 10.97 4.84 -5.63
C ARG A 115 11.08 5.37 -7.06
N ALA A 116 12.27 5.24 -7.64
CA ALA A 116 12.44 5.45 -9.06
C ALA A 116 11.95 4.20 -9.82
N ILE A 117 10.99 4.38 -10.72
CA ILE A 117 10.53 3.34 -11.63
C ILE A 117 11.27 3.54 -12.96
N VAL A 118 12.12 2.59 -13.30
CA VAL A 118 12.84 2.57 -14.57
C VAL A 118 12.13 1.62 -15.53
N GLU A 119 11.46 2.18 -16.55
CA GLU A 119 10.89 1.38 -17.63
C GLU A 119 11.99 0.87 -18.56
N GLY A 120 12.05 -0.43 -18.77
CA GLY A 120 12.91 -1.06 -19.77
C GLY A 120 14.06 -1.92 -19.23
N ARG A 121 14.11 -2.21 -17.93
CA ARG A 121 14.97 -3.28 -17.40
C ARG A 121 14.15 -4.26 -16.58
N CYS A 122 13.31 -5.03 -17.24
CA CYS A 122 13.04 -6.39 -16.82
C CYS A 122 13.93 -7.28 -17.69
N GLY A 123 15.22 -7.25 -17.40
CA GLY A 123 16.20 -8.18 -17.96
C GLY A 123 16.23 -9.38 -17.05
N SER A 124 15.83 -10.51 -17.60
CA SER A 124 16.11 -11.87 -17.16
C SER A 124 17.39 -11.97 -16.32
N MET A 125 17.25 -12.43 -15.09
CA MET A 125 18.19 -13.32 -14.43
C MET A 125 17.46 -14.63 -14.11
#